data_1cc2f485631d349e20b41f5424d3bbef
#
_entry.id   1cc2f485631d349e20b41f5424d3bbef
#
_cell.length_a   1.000
_cell.length_b   1.000
_cell.length_c   1.000
_cell.angle_alpha   90.00
_cell.angle_beta   90.00
_cell.angle_gamma   90.00
#
_symmetry.space_group_name_H-M   'P 1'
#
loop_
_entity.id
_entity.type
_entity.pdbx_description
1 polymer ?
#
loop_
_entity_poly.entity_id
_entity_poly.type
_entity_poly.pdbx_seq_one_letter_code
_entity_poly.pdbx_strand_id
1 'polypeptide(L)'
;MSNKWILGARPKTLPAAIVPVSLGSAASFEEGFSAFPAILCLIVALSLQIGVNYANDYSDGVRGNDGLARTGPTRLVGGGLAPASHVLKAALLMFVIAALSGFYLSLITTLWLIPVGLICILGAWFYTGGSKPYGYRGLGEVAVFIFFGIIATNGSFFVQLERLAIEPFLLSCVTGLLSCALLTVNNLRDYKNDKKVEKRTLSVLMGERASRKLFGVMLVLSLLLSLLVCFWHIWVLLVSLAIPLLYRSVKIVYEANDVAGWNNALSRVGACLLYTSPSPRDWA
;
A
#
# COMPACT_ATOMS: atom_id res chain seq x y z
N MET A 1 16.04 10.75 -19.54
CA MET A 1 16.36 10.67 -18.09
C MET A 1 15.03 10.68 -17.32
N SER A 2 14.69 9.64 -16.58
CA SER A 2 13.49 9.66 -15.75
C SER A 2 13.64 10.72 -14.65
N ASN A 3 12.58 11.49 -14.41
CA ASN A 3 12.58 12.49 -13.34
C ASN A 3 12.84 11.79 -11.99
N LYS A 4 13.88 12.21 -11.25
CA LYS A 4 14.27 11.62 -9.97
C LYS A 4 13.11 11.58 -8.97
N TRP A 5 12.23 12.58 -8.98
CA TRP A 5 11.06 12.62 -8.10
C TRP A 5 10.04 11.53 -8.41
N ILE A 6 9.85 11.17 -9.69
CA ILE A 6 9.02 10.03 -10.08
C ILE A 6 9.65 8.73 -9.57
N LEU A 7 10.98 8.60 -9.65
CA LEU A 7 11.67 7.44 -9.09
C LEU A 7 11.42 7.29 -7.59
N GLY A 8 11.55 8.39 -6.83
CA GLY A 8 11.31 8.41 -5.38
C GLY A 8 9.84 8.17 -5.00
N ALA A 9 8.89 8.62 -5.81
CA ALA A 9 7.45 8.35 -5.62
C ALA A 9 7.08 6.86 -5.77
N ARG A 10 7.95 6.04 -6.40
CA ARG A 10 7.80 4.58 -6.57
C ARG A 10 6.48 4.18 -7.24
N PRO A 11 6.27 4.48 -8.53
CA PRO A 11 5.00 4.21 -9.23
C PRO A 11 4.47 2.78 -9.08
N LYS A 12 5.36 1.78 -8.98
CA LYS A 12 5.00 0.36 -8.80
C LYS A 12 4.26 0.07 -7.47
N THR A 13 4.29 0.99 -6.50
CA THR A 13 3.60 0.83 -5.21
C THR A 13 2.33 1.68 -5.10
N LEU A 14 2.07 2.57 -6.07
CA LEU A 14 0.86 3.41 -6.08
C LEU A 14 -0.46 2.61 -6.20
N PRO A 15 -0.51 1.44 -6.86
CA PRO A 15 -1.70 0.61 -6.84
C PRO A 15 -2.23 0.31 -5.44
N ALA A 16 -1.34 0.19 -4.42
CA ALA A 16 -1.75 -0.01 -3.03
C ALA A 16 -2.55 1.17 -2.45
N ALA A 17 -2.43 2.37 -3.01
CA ALA A 17 -3.25 3.54 -2.61
C ALA A 17 -4.50 3.70 -3.49
N ILE A 18 -4.39 3.38 -4.79
CA ILE A 18 -5.48 3.56 -5.76
C ILE A 18 -6.60 2.54 -5.52
N VAL A 19 -6.24 1.26 -5.43
CA VAL A 19 -7.20 0.15 -5.39
C VAL A 19 -8.14 0.22 -4.18
N PRO A 20 -7.67 0.41 -2.93
CA PRO A 20 -8.56 0.52 -1.78
C PRO A 20 -9.60 1.63 -1.90
N VAL A 21 -9.17 2.81 -2.38
CA VAL A 21 -10.07 3.95 -2.58
C VAL A 21 -11.09 3.67 -3.68
N SER A 22 -10.63 3.07 -4.79
CA SER A 22 -11.53 2.72 -5.91
C SER A 22 -12.58 1.71 -5.48
N LEU A 23 -12.19 0.66 -4.72
CA LEU A 23 -13.13 -0.34 -4.23
C LEU A 23 -14.11 0.20 -3.20
N GLY A 24 -13.62 0.98 -2.21
CA GLY A 24 -14.50 1.60 -1.23
C GLY A 24 -15.49 2.56 -1.87
N SER A 25 -15.06 3.34 -2.87
CA SER A 25 -15.95 4.22 -3.62
C SER A 25 -16.90 3.44 -4.53
N ALA A 26 -16.44 2.36 -5.17
CA ALA A 26 -17.29 1.52 -6.02
C ALA A 26 -18.42 0.83 -5.23
N ALA A 27 -18.13 0.39 -4.01
CA ALA A 27 -19.13 -0.24 -3.13
C ALA A 27 -20.30 0.70 -2.77
N SER A 28 -20.18 2.00 -3.02
CA SER A 28 -21.29 2.97 -2.85
C SER A 28 -22.08 3.27 -4.12
N PHE A 29 -21.71 2.68 -5.27
CA PHE A 29 -22.18 3.12 -6.58
C PHE A 29 -23.69 3.06 -6.74
N GLU A 30 -24.32 1.98 -6.28
CA GLU A 30 -25.76 1.78 -6.40
C GLU A 30 -26.58 2.67 -5.43
N GLU A 31 -25.96 3.15 -4.35
CA GLU A 31 -26.67 3.85 -3.28
C GLU A 31 -26.44 5.37 -3.25
N GLY A 32 -25.36 5.88 -3.85
CA GLY A 32 -25.11 7.33 -3.79
C GLY A 32 -23.68 7.75 -4.07
N PHE A 33 -23.03 7.18 -5.10
CA PHE A 33 -21.69 7.56 -5.48
C PHE A 33 -21.57 9.04 -5.91
N SER A 34 -20.57 9.71 -5.36
CA SER A 34 -20.16 11.06 -5.76
C SER A 34 -18.66 11.07 -6.16
N ALA A 35 -18.38 11.55 -7.37
CA ALA A 35 -17.02 11.58 -7.90
C ALA A 35 -16.12 12.54 -7.12
N PHE A 36 -16.63 13.64 -6.63
CA PHE A 36 -15.83 14.68 -5.96
C PHE A 36 -15.19 14.16 -4.64
N PRO A 37 -15.94 13.59 -3.68
CA PRO A 37 -15.35 12.96 -2.49
C PRO A 37 -14.42 11.80 -2.84
N ALA A 38 -14.72 10.99 -3.87
CA ALA A 38 -13.84 9.90 -4.31
C ALA A 38 -12.47 10.42 -4.80
N ILE A 39 -12.45 11.51 -5.57
CA ILE A 39 -11.22 12.16 -6.01
C ILE A 39 -10.42 12.69 -4.83
N LEU A 40 -11.07 13.31 -3.84
CA LEU A 40 -10.39 13.78 -2.62
C LEU A 40 -9.79 12.62 -1.82
N CYS A 41 -10.51 11.50 -1.65
CA CYS A 41 -9.98 10.28 -1.04
C CYS A 41 -8.74 9.78 -1.78
N LEU A 42 -8.78 9.80 -3.12
CA LEU A 42 -7.65 9.39 -3.96
C LEU A 42 -6.44 10.33 -3.80
N ILE A 43 -6.67 11.65 -3.72
CA ILE A 43 -5.61 12.63 -3.45
C ILE A 43 -4.99 12.37 -2.07
N VAL A 44 -5.79 12.14 -1.02
CA VAL A 44 -5.29 11.81 0.32
C VAL A 44 -4.44 10.55 0.27
N ALA A 45 -4.94 9.45 -0.31
CA ALA A 45 -4.25 8.17 -0.33
C ALA A 45 -2.94 8.23 -1.14
N LEU A 46 -2.96 8.85 -2.32
CA LEU A 46 -1.75 9.02 -3.15
C LEU A 46 -0.73 9.92 -2.48
N SER A 47 -1.17 11.02 -1.87
CA SER A 47 -0.27 11.95 -1.17
C SER A 47 0.39 11.27 0.05
N LEU A 48 -0.36 10.50 0.84
CA LEU A 48 0.20 9.71 1.95
C LEU A 48 1.19 8.66 1.43
N GLN A 49 0.87 7.94 0.35
CA GLN A 49 1.74 6.92 -0.23
C GLN A 49 3.05 7.52 -0.77
N ILE A 50 2.98 8.63 -1.51
CA ILE A 50 4.16 9.32 -2.02
C ILE A 50 4.95 9.94 -0.86
N GLY A 51 4.26 10.56 0.10
CA GLY A 51 4.86 11.14 1.30
C GLY A 51 5.64 10.11 2.11
N VAL A 52 5.07 8.91 2.35
CA VAL A 52 5.75 7.80 3.02
C VAL A 52 6.96 7.33 2.23
N ASN A 53 6.88 7.26 0.90
CA ASN A 53 8.02 6.85 0.08
C ASN A 53 9.19 7.85 0.20
N TYR A 54 8.92 9.16 0.18
CA TYR A 54 9.94 10.19 0.41
C TYR A 54 10.46 10.20 1.85
N ALA A 55 9.58 10.05 2.85
CA ALA A 55 9.98 9.97 4.25
C ALA A 55 10.89 8.76 4.51
N ASN A 56 10.63 7.62 3.85
CA ASN A 56 11.47 6.44 3.91
C ASN A 56 12.84 6.69 3.27
N ASP A 57 12.87 7.34 2.09
CA ASP A 57 14.13 7.68 1.42
C ASP A 57 14.97 8.67 2.24
N TYR A 58 14.31 9.65 2.89
CA TYR A 58 14.97 10.57 3.82
C TYR A 58 15.54 9.83 5.03
N SER A 59 14.70 9.09 5.73
CA SER A 59 15.05 8.47 7.02
C SER A 59 16.12 7.39 6.87
N ASP A 60 15.98 6.52 5.85
CA ASP A 60 16.97 5.46 5.57
C ASP A 60 18.29 6.05 5.05
N GLY A 61 18.20 7.10 4.23
CA GLY A 61 19.39 7.78 3.69
C GLY A 61 20.20 8.50 4.76
N VAL A 62 19.54 9.22 5.69
CA VAL A 62 20.22 9.91 6.81
C VAL A 62 20.85 8.92 7.79
N ARG A 63 20.25 7.73 7.98
CA ARG A 63 20.81 6.66 8.82
C ARG A 63 21.92 5.86 8.15
N GLY A 64 22.15 6.05 6.83
CA GLY A 64 23.12 5.27 6.08
C GLY A 64 22.66 3.84 5.74
N ASN A 65 21.38 3.53 5.91
CA ASN A 65 20.82 2.20 5.62
C ASN A 65 20.70 1.91 4.11
N ASP A 66 20.76 2.93 3.26
CA ASP A 66 20.57 2.87 1.81
C ASP A 66 21.92 3.04 1.06
N GLY A 67 22.94 2.23 1.38
CA GLY A 67 24.23 2.24 0.68
C GLY A 67 24.15 1.80 -0.79
N LEU A 68 25.23 2.08 -1.56
CA LEU A 68 25.36 1.74 -3.00
C LEU A 68 25.21 0.23 -3.32
N ALA A 69 25.41 -0.65 -2.34
CA ALA A 69 25.31 -2.11 -2.48
C ALA A 69 23.88 -2.66 -2.36
N ARG A 70 22.87 -1.80 -2.33
CA ARG A 70 21.47 -2.20 -2.18
C ARG A 70 20.93 -2.88 -3.44
N THR A 71 20.14 -3.93 -3.25
CA THR A 71 19.47 -4.71 -4.34
C THR A 71 18.27 -4.04 -4.97
N GLY A 72 17.66 -3.03 -4.31
CA GLY A 72 16.49 -2.30 -4.78
C GLY A 72 16.82 -1.10 -5.70
N PRO A 73 15.78 -0.37 -6.20
CA PRO A 73 16.01 0.82 -7.02
C PRO A 73 16.79 1.89 -6.23
N THR A 74 17.57 2.67 -6.97
CA THR A 74 18.36 3.77 -6.40
C THR A 74 17.49 4.73 -5.60
N ARG A 75 17.89 5.05 -4.39
CA ARG A 75 17.20 5.98 -3.50
C ARG A 75 17.63 7.42 -3.74
N LEU A 76 16.75 8.38 -3.42
CA LEU A 76 17.03 9.79 -3.65
C LEU A 76 18.22 10.26 -2.79
N VAL A 77 18.19 9.97 -1.48
CA VAL A 77 19.24 10.41 -0.54
C VAL A 77 20.43 9.45 -0.58
N GLY A 78 20.21 8.16 -0.33
CA GLY A 78 21.28 7.16 -0.28
C GLY A 78 22.01 6.96 -1.60
N GLY A 79 21.37 7.21 -2.74
CA GLY A 79 21.96 7.20 -4.08
C GLY A 79 22.55 8.55 -4.53
N GLY A 80 22.53 9.59 -3.67
CA GLY A 80 23.09 10.91 -3.99
C GLY A 80 22.31 11.71 -5.05
N LEU A 81 21.08 11.30 -5.40
CA LEU A 81 20.26 11.95 -6.44
C LEU A 81 19.64 13.28 -5.96
N ALA A 82 19.42 13.44 -4.65
CA ALA A 82 18.88 14.66 -4.07
C ALA A 82 19.38 14.87 -2.64
N PRO A 83 19.58 16.13 -2.19
CA PRO A 83 19.88 16.44 -0.81
C PRO A 83 18.77 15.98 0.14
N ALA A 84 19.14 15.48 1.33
CA ALA A 84 18.18 14.98 2.32
C ALA A 84 17.11 16.04 2.69
N SER A 85 17.51 17.32 2.82
CA SER A 85 16.60 18.43 3.13
C SER A 85 15.51 18.64 2.04
N HIS A 86 15.85 18.42 0.78
CA HIS A 86 14.86 18.55 -0.32
C HIS A 86 13.88 17.35 -0.32
N VAL A 87 14.36 16.14 -0.02
CA VAL A 87 13.51 14.96 0.08
C VAL A 87 12.57 15.06 1.29
N LEU A 88 13.05 15.58 2.42
CA LEU A 88 12.19 15.88 3.58
C LEU A 88 11.11 16.90 3.25
N LYS A 89 11.47 18.01 2.58
CA LYS A 89 10.48 19.02 2.16
C LYS A 89 9.42 18.42 1.22
N ALA A 90 9.82 17.54 0.30
CA ALA A 90 8.89 16.86 -0.60
C ALA A 90 7.94 15.92 0.19
N ALA A 91 8.44 15.17 1.18
CA ALA A 91 7.61 14.36 2.06
C ALA A 91 6.59 15.20 2.83
N LEU A 92 7.04 16.28 3.46
CA LEU A 92 6.17 17.21 4.20
C LEU A 92 5.12 17.85 3.31
N LEU A 93 5.49 18.27 2.09
CA LEU A 93 4.52 18.82 1.13
C LEU A 93 3.41 17.80 0.81
N MET A 94 3.76 16.53 0.61
CA MET A 94 2.76 15.48 0.37
C MET A 94 1.85 15.29 1.59
N PHE A 95 2.39 15.32 2.82
CA PHE A 95 1.57 15.24 4.02
C PHE A 95 0.66 16.46 4.20
N VAL A 96 1.11 17.66 3.83
CA VAL A 96 0.27 18.87 3.83
C VAL A 96 -0.87 18.74 2.82
N ILE A 97 -0.61 18.26 1.60
CA ILE A 97 -1.67 18.01 0.60
C ILE A 97 -2.68 16.99 1.13
N ALA A 98 -2.22 15.89 1.75
CA ALA A 98 -3.10 14.91 2.37
C ALA A 98 -3.93 15.53 3.51
N ALA A 99 -3.31 16.35 4.37
CA ALA A 99 -3.99 17.02 5.49
C ALA A 99 -5.06 17.98 5.01
N LEU A 100 -4.76 18.81 4.01
CA LEU A 100 -5.73 19.80 3.49
C LEU A 100 -6.90 19.10 2.79
N SER A 101 -6.63 18.07 1.97
CA SER A 101 -7.68 17.30 1.31
C SER A 101 -8.53 16.49 2.31
N GLY A 102 -7.90 15.87 3.32
CA GLY A 102 -8.59 15.14 4.38
C GLY A 102 -9.38 16.07 5.30
N PHE A 103 -8.86 17.25 5.59
CA PHE A 103 -9.58 18.28 6.35
C PHE A 103 -10.83 18.76 5.60
N TYR A 104 -10.71 19.02 4.29
CA TYR A 104 -11.87 19.38 3.49
C TYR A 104 -12.91 18.25 3.44
N LEU A 105 -12.47 16.98 3.28
CA LEU A 105 -13.37 15.82 3.41
C LEU A 105 -14.10 15.79 4.74
N SER A 106 -13.41 16.12 5.85
CA SER A 106 -14.03 16.12 7.17
C SER A 106 -15.10 17.22 7.32
N LEU A 107 -14.96 18.35 6.62
CA LEU A 107 -15.96 19.43 6.64
C LEU A 107 -17.24 19.09 5.87
N ILE A 108 -17.13 18.28 4.80
CA ILE A 108 -18.28 17.90 3.97
C ILE A 108 -18.92 16.56 4.40
N THR A 109 -18.29 15.81 5.32
CA THR A 109 -18.80 14.53 5.84
C THR A 109 -18.97 14.61 7.35
N THR A 110 -17.90 14.36 8.11
CA THR A 110 -17.91 14.42 9.57
C THR A 110 -16.54 14.78 10.14
N LEU A 111 -16.53 15.57 11.22
CA LEU A 111 -15.29 15.98 11.90
C LEU A 111 -14.52 14.79 12.53
N TRP A 112 -15.16 13.64 12.72
CA TRP A 112 -14.49 12.41 13.16
C TRP A 112 -13.40 11.92 12.20
N LEU A 113 -13.39 12.37 10.96
CA LEU A 113 -12.30 12.08 10.02
C LEU A 113 -10.99 12.80 10.36
N ILE A 114 -11.03 13.90 11.14
CA ILE A 114 -9.81 14.63 11.54
C ILE A 114 -8.86 13.74 12.36
N PRO A 115 -9.28 13.11 13.49
CA PRO A 115 -8.39 12.22 14.23
C PRO A 115 -7.93 11.03 13.39
N VAL A 116 -8.75 10.48 12.51
CA VAL A 116 -8.35 9.39 11.59
C VAL A 116 -7.24 9.86 10.65
N GLY A 117 -7.40 11.04 10.01
CA GLY A 117 -6.38 11.63 9.14
C GLY A 117 -5.06 11.91 9.87
N LEU A 118 -5.14 12.42 11.11
CA LEU A 118 -3.96 12.65 11.95
C LEU A 118 -3.23 11.32 12.24
N ILE A 119 -3.94 10.26 12.61
CA ILE A 119 -3.38 8.93 12.83
C ILE A 119 -2.71 8.40 11.55
N CYS A 120 -3.31 8.61 10.37
CA CYS A 120 -2.72 8.21 9.09
C CYS A 120 -1.40 8.95 8.81
N ILE A 121 -1.35 10.28 9.01
CA ILE A 121 -0.12 11.07 8.81
C ILE A 121 0.97 10.67 9.79
N LEU A 122 0.64 10.51 11.07
CA LEU A 122 1.58 10.05 12.10
C LEU A 122 2.06 8.64 11.80
N GLY A 123 1.16 7.73 11.40
CA GLY A 123 1.50 6.38 10.97
C GLY A 123 2.46 6.39 9.78
N ALA A 124 2.21 7.23 8.78
CA ALA A 124 3.07 7.40 7.62
C ALA A 124 4.48 7.91 8.00
N TRP A 125 4.56 8.90 8.90
CA TRP A 125 5.84 9.44 9.36
C TRP A 125 6.63 8.42 10.20
N PHE A 126 6.00 7.84 11.23
CA PHE A 126 6.67 6.94 12.16
C PHE A 126 6.92 5.53 11.61
N TYR A 127 6.52 5.25 10.39
CA TYR A 127 6.85 4.00 9.72
C TYR A 127 8.37 3.79 9.64
N THR A 128 9.13 4.83 9.24
CA THR A 128 10.60 4.84 9.21
C THR A 128 11.20 6.03 9.95
N GLY A 129 10.44 7.03 10.31
CA GLY A 129 10.86 8.23 11.03
C GLY A 129 10.99 8.01 12.55
N GLY A 130 11.57 8.99 13.24
CA GLY A 130 11.78 8.96 14.69
C GLY A 130 12.93 8.03 15.12
N SER A 131 13.13 7.91 16.44
CA SER A 131 14.23 7.10 17.03
C SER A 131 13.92 5.60 17.00
N LYS A 132 12.67 5.21 16.99
CA LYS A 132 12.20 3.82 17.09
C LYS A 132 11.09 3.53 16.08
N PRO A 133 11.37 3.54 14.77
CA PRO A 133 10.34 3.36 13.75
C PRO A 133 9.70 1.98 13.85
N TYR A 134 8.36 1.93 13.77
CA TYR A 134 7.62 0.67 13.91
C TYR A 134 7.79 -0.27 12.71
N GLY A 135 8.07 0.26 11.52
CA GLY A 135 8.40 -0.54 10.34
C GLY A 135 9.67 -1.38 10.49
N TYR A 136 10.55 -1.01 11.45
CA TYR A 136 11.77 -1.76 11.79
C TYR A 136 11.54 -2.81 12.89
N ARG A 137 10.31 -3.01 13.32
CA ARG A 137 9.94 -3.89 14.44
C ARG A 137 8.97 -5.00 14.04
N GLY A 138 8.86 -5.28 12.75
CA GLY A 138 7.96 -6.31 12.21
C GLY A 138 6.49 -5.90 12.17
N LEU A 139 6.16 -4.63 12.43
CA LEU A 139 4.78 -4.13 12.43
C LEU A 139 4.34 -3.54 11.08
N GLY A 140 5.18 -3.67 10.05
CA GLY A 140 4.92 -3.10 8.72
C GLY A 140 3.65 -3.65 8.09
N GLU A 141 3.50 -4.97 8.06
CA GLU A 141 2.36 -5.66 7.46
C GLU A 141 1.06 -5.34 8.22
N VAL A 142 1.11 -5.28 9.56
CA VAL A 142 -0.06 -4.90 10.37
C VAL A 142 -0.51 -3.47 10.06
N ALA A 143 0.43 -2.53 9.97
CA ALA A 143 0.15 -1.14 9.63
C ALA A 143 -0.40 -1.01 8.21
N VAL A 144 0.18 -1.72 7.24
CA VAL A 144 -0.30 -1.71 5.85
C VAL A 144 -1.72 -2.30 5.78
N PHE A 145 -2.01 -3.39 6.49
CA PHE A 145 -3.36 -3.94 6.56
C PHE A 145 -4.37 -2.93 7.09
N ILE A 146 -4.02 -2.22 8.16
CA ILE A 146 -4.90 -1.21 8.78
C ILE A 146 -5.07 0.00 7.87
N PHE A 147 -3.97 0.62 7.40
CA PHE A 147 -4.05 1.89 6.69
C PHE A 147 -4.53 1.75 5.25
N PHE A 148 -4.02 0.76 4.50
CA PHE A 148 -4.39 0.55 3.10
C PHE A 148 -5.60 -0.37 2.92
N GLY A 149 -5.82 -1.30 3.85
CA GLY A 149 -7.04 -2.12 3.87
C GLY A 149 -8.17 -1.38 4.57
N ILE A 150 -8.18 -1.46 5.90
CA ILE A 150 -9.33 -1.06 6.71
C ILE A 150 -9.66 0.42 6.55
N ILE A 151 -8.69 1.33 6.73
CA ILE A 151 -8.98 2.77 6.72
C ILE A 151 -9.24 3.27 5.31
N ALA A 152 -8.41 2.92 4.32
CA ALA A 152 -8.56 3.46 2.98
C ALA A 152 -9.86 2.98 2.31
N THR A 153 -10.19 1.68 2.38
CA THR A 153 -11.39 1.13 1.74
C THR A 153 -12.67 1.56 2.46
N ASN A 154 -12.76 1.30 3.79
CA ASN A 154 -13.97 1.69 4.53
C ASN A 154 -14.11 3.21 4.65
N GLY A 155 -12.99 3.94 4.76
CA GLY A 155 -13.01 5.40 4.78
C GLY A 155 -13.56 5.99 3.49
N SER A 156 -13.16 5.44 2.33
CA SER A 156 -13.69 5.88 1.03
C SER A 156 -15.17 5.54 0.86
N PHE A 157 -15.63 4.39 1.34
CA PHE A 157 -17.06 4.06 1.38
C PHE A 157 -17.81 4.97 2.36
N PHE A 158 -17.28 5.16 3.57
CA PHE A 158 -17.89 5.98 4.60
C PHE A 158 -18.09 7.43 4.16
N VAL A 159 -17.13 8.01 3.45
CA VAL A 159 -17.22 9.37 2.90
C VAL A 159 -18.36 9.50 1.88
N GLN A 160 -18.74 8.41 1.21
CA GLN A 160 -19.84 8.41 0.26
C GLN A 160 -21.23 8.31 0.92
N LEU A 161 -21.36 7.45 1.94
CA LEU A 161 -22.66 7.05 2.48
C LEU A 161 -22.83 7.30 3.99
N GLU A 162 -21.82 7.82 4.67
CA GLU A 162 -21.78 8.12 6.12
C GLU A 162 -22.17 6.93 7.02
N ARG A 163 -21.96 5.70 6.53
CA ARG A 163 -22.22 4.47 7.27
C ARG A 163 -21.11 3.44 7.04
N LEU A 164 -21.06 2.41 7.88
CA LEU A 164 -20.24 1.23 7.68
C LEU A 164 -21.13 0.06 7.26
N ALA A 165 -20.57 -0.86 6.47
CA ALA A 165 -21.27 -2.08 6.04
C ALA A 165 -20.30 -3.27 5.98
N ILE A 166 -20.86 -4.49 6.01
CA ILE A 166 -20.07 -5.72 6.03
C ILE A 166 -19.34 -5.96 4.70
N GLU A 167 -19.95 -5.59 3.60
CA GLU A 167 -19.38 -5.75 2.26
C GLU A 167 -18.10 -4.93 2.06
N PRO A 168 -18.08 -3.58 2.23
CA PRO A 168 -16.84 -2.81 2.14
C PRO A 168 -15.82 -3.22 3.22
N PHE A 169 -16.26 -3.76 4.36
CA PHE A 169 -15.35 -4.33 5.35
C PHE A 169 -14.64 -5.58 4.80
N LEU A 170 -15.34 -6.51 4.15
CA LEU A 170 -14.73 -7.66 3.49
C LEU A 170 -13.77 -7.23 2.38
N LEU A 171 -14.17 -6.26 1.55
CA LEU A 171 -13.30 -5.67 0.53
C LEU A 171 -12.05 -5.02 1.13
N SER A 172 -12.17 -4.40 2.31
CA SER A 172 -11.03 -3.82 3.02
C SER A 172 -10.03 -4.88 3.50
N CYS A 173 -10.51 -6.04 3.91
CA CYS A 173 -9.66 -7.17 4.24
C CYS A 173 -8.91 -7.70 3.00
N VAL A 174 -9.60 -7.77 1.85
CA VAL A 174 -8.99 -8.17 0.57
C VAL A 174 -7.86 -7.21 0.18
N THR A 175 -8.14 -5.90 0.13
CA THR A 175 -7.14 -4.89 -0.24
C THR A 175 -5.99 -4.83 0.76
N GLY A 176 -6.28 -5.01 2.04
CA GLY A 176 -5.28 -5.10 3.10
C GLY A 176 -4.32 -6.27 2.90
N LEU A 177 -4.85 -7.47 2.64
CA LEU A 177 -4.03 -8.66 2.38
C LEU A 177 -3.17 -8.52 1.12
N LEU A 178 -3.73 -7.98 0.03
CA LEU A 178 -2.99 -7.76 -1.23
C LEU A 178 -1.89 -6.69 -1.05
N SER A 179 -2.16 -5.64 -0.29
CA SER A 179 -1.16 -4.61 0.04
C SER A 179 -0.05 -5.16 0.93
N CYS A 180 -0.38 -6.03 1.90
CA CYS A 180 0.60 -6.76 2.71
C CYS A 180 1.44 -7.72 1.85
N ALA A 181 0.83 -8.42 0.90
CA ALA A 181 1.55 -9.28 -0.03
C ALA A 181 2.59 -8.48 -0.85
N LEU A 182 2.21 -7.28 -1.35
CA LEU A 182 3.14 -6.37 -2.03
C LEU A 182 4.30 -5.93 -1.12
N LEU A 183 4.01 -5.57 0.13
CA LEU A 183 5.03 -5.22 1.13
C LEU A 183 5.95 -6.41 1.43
N THR A 184 5.40 -7.62 1.58
CA THR A 184 6.19 -8.83 1.84
C THR A 184 7.18 -9.11 0.72
N VAL A 185 6.80 -8.92 -0.56
CA VAL A 185 7.74 -9.06 -1.69
C VAL A 185 8.83 -7.99 -1.66
N ASN A 186 8.51 -6.75 -1.29
CA ASN A 186 9.50 -5.69 -1.07
C ASN A 186 10.49 -6.07 0.03
N ASN A 187 9.99 -6.57 1.16
CA ASN A 187 10.82 -6.98 2.31
C ASN A 187 11.67 -8.21 1.99
N LEU A 188 11.15 -9.16 1.19
CA LEU A 188 11.93 -10.31 0.71
C LEU A 188 13.06 -9.90 -0.24
N ARG A 189 12.82 -8.96 -1.16
CA ARG A 189 13.85 -8.42 -2.04
C ARG A 189 14.98 -7.78 -1.22
N ASP A 190 14.62 -7.01 -0.21
CA ASP A 190 15.55 -6.23 0.59
C ASP A 190 16.09 -7.03 1.81
N TYR A 191 15.68 -8.29 2.01
CA TYR A 191 15.96 -9.14 3.17
C TYR A 191 17.43 -9.15 3.61
N LYS A 192 18.34 -9.39 2.66
CA LYS A 192 19.78 -9.49 2.96
C LYS A 192 20.35 -8.15 3.43
N ASN A 193 19.88 -7.04 2.85
CA ASN A 193 20.28 -5.70 3.25
C ASN A 193 19.68 -5.32 4.61
N ASP A 194 18.37 -5.54 4.78
CA ASP A 194 17.66 -5.23 6.02
C ASP A 194 18.28 -5.96 7.22
N LYS A 195 18.67 -7.22 7.03
CA LYS A 195 19.37 -8.01 8.07
C LYS A 195 20.74 -7.42 8.42
N LYS A 196 21.49 -6.88 7.44
CA LYS A 196 22.82 -6.26 7.68
C LYS A 196 22.70 -4.95 8.47
N VAL A 197 21.66 -4.15 8.23
CA VAL A 197 21.43 -2.85 8.89
C VAL A 197 20.50 -2.97 10.11
N GLU A 198 20.32 -4.18 10.63
CA GLU A 198 19.48 -4.49 11.80
C GLU A 198 18.01 -4.01 11.70
N LYS A 199 17.51 -3.85 10.49
CA LYS A 199 16.12 -3.53 10.22
C LYS A 199 15.28 -4.80 10.34
N ARG A 200 14.58 -4.96 11.46
CA ARG A 200 13.78 -6.16 11.79
C ARG A 200 12.40 -6.11 11.15
N THR A 201 12.33 -6.17 9.81
CA THR A 201 11.06 -6.33 9.11
C THR A 201 10.45 -7.71 9.44
N LEU A 202 9.14 -7.90 9.19
CA LEU A 202 8.48 -9.19 9.44
C LEU A 202 9.19 -10.32 8.69
N SER A 203 9.64 -10.07 7.46
CA SER A 203 10.41 -11.02 6.67
C SER A 203 11.76 -11.38 7.32
N VAL A 204 12.44 -10.43 7.94
CA VAL A 204 13.70 -10.70 8.67
C VAL A 204 13.44 -11.52 9.94
N LEU A 205 12.33 -11.26 10.65
CA LEU A 205 11.96 -11.99 11.86
C LEU A 205 11.52 -13.43 11.57
N MET A 206 10.74 -13.65 10.52
CA MET A 206 10.22 -14.98 10.14
C MET A 206 11.20 -15.80 9.30
N GLY A 207 12.13 -15.15 8.60
CA GLY A 207 12.99 -15.76 7.59
C GLY A 207 12.34 -15.87 6.21
N GLU A 208 13.17 -16.03 5.18
CA GLU A 208 12.73 -16.02 3.77
C GLU A 208 11.67 -17.09 3.47
N ARG A 209 11.87 -18.32 3.94
CA ARG A 209 10.96 -19.43 3.66
C ARG A 209 9.57 -19.23 4.22
N ALA A 210 9.47 -18.76 5.47
CA ALA A 210 8.19 -18.48 6.11
C ALA A 210 7.50 -17.26 5.46
N SER A 211 8.25 -16.22 5.08
CA SER A 211 7.71 -15.05 4.39
C SER A 211 7.14 -15.38 3.01
N ARG A 212 7.78 -16.27 2.23
CA ARG A 212 7.24 -16.77 0.94
C ARG A 212 5.93 -17.54 1.16
N LYS A 213 5.82 -18.36 2.22
CA LYS A 213 4.57 -19.04 2.58
C LYS A 213 3.49 -18.04 2.98
N LEU A 214 3.82 -17.06 3.83
CA LEU A 214 2.90 -16.00 4.24
C LEU A 214 2.34 -15.23 3.04
N PHE A 215 3.19 -14.90 2.06
CA PHE A 215 2.77 -14.30 0.81
C PHE A 215 1.70 -15.15 0.09
N GLY A 216 1.93 -16.45 -0.06
CA GLY A 216 0.96 -17.36 -0.67
C GLY A 216 -0.36 -17.42 0.09
N VAL A 217 -0.30 -17.49 1.44
CA VAL A 217 -1.50 -17.47 2.30
C VAL A 217 -2.29 -16.18 2.13
N MET A 218 -1.63 -15.02 2.08
CA MET A 218 -2.31 -13.73 1.86
C MET A 218 -3.07 -13.70 0.54
N LEU A 219 -2.50 -14.24 -0.55
CA LEU A 219 -3.16 -14.29 -1.86
C LEU A 219 -4.36 -15.25 -1.86
N VAL A 220 -4.21 -16.44 -1.27
CA VAL A 220 -5.31 -17.41 -1.17
C VAL A 220 -6.44 -16.83 -0.31
N LEU A 221 -6.12 -16.25 0.83
CA LEU A 221 -7.12 -15.68 1.72
C LEU A 221 -7.83 -14.48 1.07
N SER A 222 -7.11 -13.61 0.34
CA SER A 222 -7.73 -12.52 -0.39
C SER A 222 -8.70 -13.00 -1.45
N LEU A 223 -8.38 -14.08 -2.19
CA LEU A 223 -9.28 -14.70 -3.15
C LEU A 223 -10.54 -15.27 -2.47
N LEU A 224 -10.37 -16.03 -1.37
CA LEU A 224 -11.51 -16.59 -0.63
C LEU A 224 -12.43 -15.51 -0.09
N LEU A 225 -11.87 -14.43 0.49
CA LEU A 225 -12.68 -13.29 0.96
C LEU A 225 -13.36 -12.55 -0.18
N SER A 226 -12.70 -12.41 -1.34
CA SER A 226 -13.36 -11.84 -2.53
C SER A 226 -14.56 -12.67 -2.97
N LEU A 227 -14.42 -14.00 -2.96
CA LEU A 227 -15.54 -14.88 -3.33
C LEU A 227 -16.72 -14.80 -2.35
N LEU A 228 -16.50 -14.44 -1.08
CA LEU A 228 -17.60 -14.20 -0.15
C LEU A 228 -18.46 -12.99 -0.55
N VAL A 229 -17.88 -11.99 -1.21
CA VAL A 229 -18.62 -10.82 -1.70
C VAL A 229 -19.63 -11.20 -2.80
N CYS A 230 -19.50 -12.38 -3.42
CA CYS A 230 -20.48 -12.89 -4.39
C CYS A 230 -21.90 -13.02 -3.83
N PHE A 231 -22.08 -13.09 -2.50
CA PHE A 231 -23.40 -13.06 -1.87
C PHE A 231 -24.17 -11.77 -2.12
N TRP A 232 -23.46 -10.67 -2.39
CA TRP A 232 -24.04 -9.37 -2.74
C TRP A 232 -24.00 -9.13 -4.25
N HIS A 233 -22.87 -9.48 -4.91
CA HIS A 233 -22.60 -9.21 -6.31
C HIS A 233 -22.06 -10.44 -7.02
N ILE A 234 -22.91 -11.13 -7.78
CA ILE A 234 -22.55 -12.38 -8.50
C ILE A 234 -21.36 -12.17 -9.47
N TRP A 235 -21.24 -10.98 -10.05
CA TRP A 235 -20.16 -10.64 -10.98
C TRP A 235 -18.77 -10.71 -10.36
N VAL A 236 -18.66 -10.68 -9.03
CA VAL A 236 -17.38 -10.87 -8.31
C VAL A 236 -16.76 -12.25 -8.61
N LEU A 237 -17.55 -13.24 -9.07
CA LEU A 237 -17.01 -14.51 -9.56
C LEU A 237 -15.97 -14.33 -10.67
N LEU A 238 -16.02 -13.22 -11.43
CA LEU A 238 -14.99 -12.91 -12.44
C LEU A 238 -13.58 -12.77 -11.83
N VAL A 239 -13.46 -12.52 -10.52
CA VAL A 239 -12.17 -12.56 -9.79
C VAL A 239 -11.49 -13.93 -9.91
N SER A 240 -12.26 -15.01 -10.08
CA SER A 240 -11.70 -16.33 -10.32
C SER A 240 -10.83 -16.41 -11.58
N LEU A 241 -11.06 -15.56 -12.57
CA LEU A 241 -10.22 -15.43 -13.77
C LEU A 241 -8.79 -14.94 -13.44
N ALA A 242 -8.59 -14.34 -12.26
CA ALA A 242 -7.27 -13.96 -11.78
C ALA A 242 -6.46 -15.14 -11.18
N ILE A 243 -7.06 -16.32 -10.97
CA ILE A 243 -6.37 -17.49 -10.39
C ILE A 243 -5.06 -17.84 -11.12
N PRO A 244 -5.01 -17.87 -12.46
CA PRO A 244 -3.75 -18.13 -13.18
C PRO A 244 -2.68 -17.07 -12.91
N LEU A 245 -3.09 -15.80 -12.73
CA LEU A 245 -2.20 -14.68 -12.41
C LEU A 245 -1.66 -14.81 -10.98
N LEU A 246 -2.52 -15.16 -10.01
CA LEU A 246 -2.14 -15.41 -8.62
C LEU A 246 -1.15 -16.59 -8.54
N TYR A 247 -1.45 -17.71 -9.22
CA TYR A 247 -0.56 -18.86 -9.27
C TYR A 247 0.82 -18.50 -9.83
N ARG A 248 0.86 -17.77 -10.96
CA ARG A 248 2.12 -17.29 -11.55
C ARG A 248 2.89 -16.39 -10.61
N SER A 249 2.20 -15.51 -9.87
CA SER A 249 2.82 -14.60 -8.88
C SER A 249 3.44 -15.37 -7.72
N VAL A 250 2.76 -16.40 -7.21
CA VAL A 250 3.30 -17.31 -6.19
C VAL A 250 4.55 -18.01 -6.72
N LYS A 251 4.47 -18.62 -7.91
CA LYS A 251 5.61 -19.31 -8.53
C LYS A 251 6.83 -18.38 -8.66
N ILE A 252 6.65 -17.17 -9.20
CA ILE A 252 7.74 -16.20 -9.37
C ILE A 252 8.36 -15.81 -8.03
N VAL A 253 7.55 -15.56 -6.97
CA VAL A 253 8.06 -15.25 -5.64
C VAL A 253 8.83 -16.41 -5.04
N TYR A 254 8.41 -17.66 -5.28
CA TYR A 254 9.13 -18.84 -4.80
C TYR A 254 10.46 -19.08 -5.56
N GLU A 255 10.54 -18.71 -6.82
CA GLU A 255 11.73 -18.90 -7.69
C GLU A 255 12.68 -17.69 -7.66
N ALA A 256 12.23 -16.50 -7.20
CA ALA A 256 13.05 -15.28 -7.18
C ALA A 256 14.22 -15.42 -6.20
N ASN A 257 15.45 -15.30 -6.72
CA ASN A 257 16.69 -15.39 -5.95
C ASN A 257 17.67 -14.24 -6.27
N ASP A 258 17.39 -13.47 -7.33
CA ASP A 258 18.20 -12.35 -7.80
C ASP A 258 17.36 -11.06 -7.92
N VAL A 259 18.01 -9.94 -8.21
CA VAL A 259 17.39 -8.62 -8.34
C VAL A 259 16.35 -8.58 -9.46
N ALA A 260 16.63 -9.24 -10.58
CA ALA A 260 15.73 -9.27 -11.74
C ALA A 260 14.44 -10.03 -11.41
N GLY A 261 14.55 -11.19 -10.78
CA GLY A 261 13.43 -11.99 -10.29
C GLY A 261 12.56 -11.23 -9.29
N TRP A 262 13.15 -10.55 -8.32
CA TRP A 262 12.40 -9.74 -7.35
C TRP A 262 11.71 -8.54 -7.98
N ASN A 263 12.33 -7.85 -8.95
CA ASN A 263 11.70 -6.75 -9.66
C ASN A 263 10.54 -7.21 -10.54
N ASN A 264 10.65 -8.40 -11.15
CA ASN A 264 9.56 -9.03 -11.88
C ASN A 264 8.40 -9.40 -10.94
N ALA A 265 8.72 -10.02 -9.78
CA ALA A 265 7.72 -10.35 -8.75
C ALA A 265 6.93 -9.10 -8.32
N LEU A 266 7.62 -8.01 -7.98
CA LEU A 266 6.97 -6.74 -7.59
C LEU A 266 6.04 -6.18 -8.66
N SER A 267 6.48 -6.19 -9.93
CA SER A 267 5.66 -5.68 -11.04
C SER A 267 4.39 -6.52 -11.23
N ARG A 268 4.50 -7.84 -11.11
CA ARG A 268 3.36 -8.75 -11.26
C ARG A 268 2.42 -8.72 -10.06
N VAL A 269 2.95 -8.64 -8.83
CA VAL A 269 2.11 -8.51 -7.62
C VAL A 269 1.37 -7.17 -7.62
N GLY A 270 2.02 -6.08 -8.05
CA GLY A 270 1.34 -4.80 -8.27
C GLY A 270 0.23 -4.87 -9.32
N ALA A 271 0.44 -5.62 -10.41
CA ALA A 271 -0.60 -5.91 -11.39
C ALA A 271 -1.71 -6.80 -10.80
N CYS A 272 -1.37 -7.83 -10.02
CA CYS A 272 -2.36 -8.63 -9.30
C CYS A 272 -3.28 -7.77 -8.45
N LEU A 273 -2.75 -6.82 -7.70
CA LEU A 273 -3.55 -5.90 -6.87
C LEU A 273 -4.60 -5.16 -7.70
N LEU A 274 -4.26 -4.74 -8.93
CA LEU A 274 -5.19 -4.07 -9.83
C LEU A 274 -6.25 -5.01 -10.43
N TYR A 275 -5.85 -6.25 -10.80
CA TYR A 275 -6.73 -7.17 -11.53
C TYR A 275 -7.53 -8.11 -10.65
N THR A 276 -7.11 -8.35 -9.40
CA THR A 276 -7.86 -9.19 -8.43
C THR A 276 -8.82 -8.39 -7.58
N SER A 277 -8.78 -7.07 -7.67
CA SER A 277 -9.78 -6.22 -7.07
C SER A 277 -11.00 -6.15 -7.99
N PRO A 278 -12.23 -6.33 -7.50
CA PRO A 278 -13.44 -6.16 -8.30
C PRO A 278 -13.43 -4.79 -8.98
N SER A 279 -13.63 -4.77 -10.31
CA SER A 279 -13.62 -3.52 -11.06
C SER A 279 -14.94 -2.76 -10.87
N PRO A 280 -14.92 -1.42 -10.79
CA PRO A 280 -16.18 -0.64 -10.83
C PRO A 280 -17.07 -0.91 -12.05
N ARG A 281 -16.49 -1.46 -13.15
CA ARG A 281 -17.24 -1.86 -14.33
C ARG A 281 -18.07 -3.13 -14.14
N ASP A 282 -17.75 -3.91 -13.10
CA ASP A 282 -18.46 -5.15 -12.78
C ASP A 282 -19.73 -4.88 -11.96
N TRP A 283 -20.00 -3.60 -11.66
CA TRP A 283 -21.12 -3.09 -10.85
C TRP A 283 -22.17 -2.31 -11.65
N ALA A 284 -21.96 -2.14 -12.99
CA ALA A 284 -22.87 -1.40 -13.86
C ALA A 284 -23.90 -2.29 -14.58
#